data_5c64f9483404cf180aeaf0665c196dbb
#
_entry.id   5c64f9483404cf180aeaf0665c196dbb
#
_cell.length_a   1.000
_cell.length_b   1.000
_cell.length_c   1.000
_cell.angle_alpha   90.00
_cell.angle_beta   90.00
_cell.angle_gamma   90.00
#
_symmetry.space_group_name_H-M   'P 1'
#
loop_
_entity.id
_entity.type
_entity.pdbx_description
1 polymer ?
#
loop_
_entity_poly.entity_id
_entity_poly.type
_entity_poly.pdbx_seq_one_letter_code
_entity_poly.pdbx_strand_id
1 'polypeptide(L)'
;MIQFNEFTLDNGLRVIVHEDPTVQIAVLNVLYDVGSRDERPDKTGFAHLFEHLMFGGSINIPSYDEPLQKVGGENNAFTNTDITNYYLTVPAANIETGFWLESDRMLSLSFDPQVLEVQRKVVIEEFKQRYLNQPYGDVWLRLRPLTYLKHPYQWATIGKEVSHIENATPEDVRDFFFRFYAPNNAIMVVAGNVTTEQVKKLITEVL
;
A
#
# COMPACT_ATOMS: atom_id res chain seq x y z
N MET A 1 19.77 -20.77 -2.11
CA MET A 1 18.77 -20.29 -1.13
C MET A 1 19.09 -18.83 -0.89
N ILE A 2 18.11 -17.93 -0.94
CA ILE A 2 18.32 -16.51 -0.66
C ILE A 2 18.68 -16.38 0.82
N GLN A 3 19.79 -15.69 1.11
CA GLN A 3 20.20 -15.37 2.49
C GLN A 3 19.62 -14.01 2.85
N PHE A 4 19.13 -13.88 4.07
CA PHE A 4 18.60 -12.61 4.58
C PHE A 4 18.82 -12.50 6.08
N ASN A 5 18.81 -11.29 6.58
CA ASN A 5 18.77 -10.98 8.00
C ASN A 5 17.36 -10.50 8.36
N GLU A 6 16.89 -10.85 9.56
CA GLU A 6 15.56 -10.44 10.05
C GLU A 6 15.69 -9.86 11.45
N PHE A 7 14.94 -8.78 11.72
CA PHE A 7 14.80 -8.19 13.05
C PHE A 7 13.45 -7.49 13.19
N THR A 8 13.04 -7.23 14.41
CA THR A 8 11.78 -6.53 14.72
C THR A 8 12.10 -5.27 15.52
N LEU A 9 11.46 -4.16 15.18
CA LEU A 9 11.58 -2.90 15.91
C LEU A 9 10.66 -2.89 17.15
N ASP A 10 10.88 -1.97 18.07
CA ASP A 10 10.08 -1.83 19.30
C ASP A 10 8.60 -1.50 19.01
N ASN A 11 8.32 -0.84 17.88
CA ASN A 11 6.96 -0.55 17.40
C ASN A 11 6.26 -1.74 16.71
N GLY A 12 6.94 -2.91 16.65
CA GLY A 12 6.41 -4.15 16.07
C GLY A 12 6.66 -4.33 14.57
N LEU A 13 7.28 -3.39 13.88
CA LEU A 13 7.62 -3.54 12.46
C LEU A 13 8.67 -4.65 12.29
N ARG A 14 8.35 -5.65 11.48
CA ARG A 14 9.28 -6.70 11.05
C ARG A 14 10.07 -6.22 9.84
N VAL A 15 11.39 -6.37 9.90
CA VAL A 15 12.29 -5.94 8.81
C VAL A 15 13.11 -7.13 8.35
N ILE A 16 13.14 -7.32 7.03
CA ILE A 16 13.92 -8.35 6.35
C ILE A 16 14.91 -7.64 5.41
N VAL A 17 16.18 -7.98 5.50
CA VAL A 17 17.23 -7.40 4.66
C VAL A 17 17.94 -8.47 3.86
N HIS A 18 17.97 -8.31 2.55
CA HIS A 18 18.75 -9.13 1.62
C HIS A 18 19.86 -8.28 1.00
N GLU A 19 21.10 -8.56 1.39
CA GLU A 19 22.28 -7.85 0.91
C GLU A 19 22.76 -8.45 -0.41
N ASP A 20 22.74 -7.67 -1.49
CA ASP A 20 23.28 -8.05 -2.79
C ASP A 20 24.19 -6.93 -3.34
N PRO A 21 25.51 -7.00 -3.07
CA PRO A 21 26.46 -5.98 -3.55
C PRO A 21 26.74 -6.08 -5.04
N THR A 22 26.17 -7.04 -5.75
CA THR A 22 26.41 -7.24 -7.20
C THR A 22 25.54 -6.32 -8.06
N VAL A 23 24.50 -5.73 -7.49
CA VAL A 23 23.59 -4.80 -8.17
C VAL A 23 23.87 -3.35 -7.76
N GLN A 24 23.35 -2.38 -8.53
CA GLN A 24 23.52 -0.93 -8.22
C GLN A 24 22.22 -0.27 -7.72
N ILE A 25 21.20 -1.08 -7.49
CA ILE A 25 19.88 -0.64 -7.04
C ILE A 25 19.59 -1.17 -5.65
N ALA A 26 18.63 -0.53 -4.99
CA ALA A 26 17.98 -1.03 -3.79
C ALA A 26 16.46 -0.97 -3.97
N VAL A 27 15.79 -1.96 -3.43
CA VAL A 27 14.32 -2.06 -3.39
C VAL A 27 13.89 -1.96 -1.94
N LEU A 28 12.90 -1.12 -1.65
CA LEU A 28 12.22 -1.08 -0.38
C LEU A 28 10.76 -1.47 -0.61
N ASN A 29 10.31 -2.49 0.08
CA ASN A 29 8.97 -3.03 -0.03
C ASN A 29 8.30 -3.03 1.34
N VAL A 30 7.08 -2.50 1.42
CA VAL A 30 6.26 -2.54 2.64
C VAL A 30 4.97 -3.27 2.32
N LEU A 31 4.77 -4.40 2.98
CA LEU A 31 3.58 -5.21 2.90
C LEU A 31 2.76 -5.02 4.16
N TYR A 32 1.50 -4.60 4.01
CA TYR A 32 0.52 -4.54 5.09
C TYR A 32 -0.40 -5.76 5.03
N ASP A 33 -0.64 -6.39 6.19
CA ASP A 33 -1.62 -7.49 6.34
C ASP A 33 -3.05 -6.90 6.38
N VAL A 34 -3.45 -6.37 5.25
CA VAL A 34 -4.79 -5.83 5.01
C VAL A 34 -5.15 -5.95 3.54
N GLY A 35 -6.31 -6.48 3.26
CA GLY A 35 -6.86 -6.62 1.92
C GLY A 35 -8.37 -6.50 1.94
N SER A 36 -9.03 -6.82 0.83
CA SER A 36 -10.48 -6.70 0.76
C SER A 36 -11.23 -7.63 1.73
N ARG A 37 -10.59 -8.68 2.27
CA ARG A 37 -11.18 -9.54 3.31
C ARG A 37 -11.44 -8.81 4.63
N ASP A 38 -10.71 -7.75 4.91
CA ASP A 38 -10.76 -7.01 6.18
C ASP A 38 -11.79 -5.88 6.17
N GLU A 39 -12.45 -5.69 5.02
CA GLU A 39 -13.48 -4.69 4.82
C GLU A 39 -14.82 -5.12 5.43
N ARG A 40 -15.64 -4.12 5.74
CA ARG A 40 -17.02 -4.37 6.13
C ARG A 40 -17.89 -4.65 4.90
N PRO A 41 -18.89 -5.55 5.01
CA PRO A 41 -19.78 -5.90 3.88
C PRO A 41 -20.58 -4.73 3.28
N ASP A 42 -20.74 -3.65 4.06
CA ASP A 42 -21.44 -2.41 3.69
C ASP A 42 -20.47 -1.29 3.24
N LYS A 43 -19.14 -1.54 3.28
CA LYS A 43 -18.08 -0.60 2.93
C LYS A 43 -16.91 -1.34 2.29
N THR A 44 -17.12 -1.82 1.06
CA THR A 44 -16.13 -2.60 0.30
C THR A 44 -15.39 -1.75 -0.72
N GLY A 45 -14.18 -2.16 -1.11
CA GLY A 45 -13.30 -1.43 -2.03
C GLY A 45 -12.34 -0.47 -1.30
N PHE A 46 -12.36 -0.45 0.04
CA PHE A 46 -11.52 0.45 0.84
C PHE A 46 -10.04 0.10 0.76
N ALA A 47 -9.67 -1.18 0.78
CA ALA A 47 -8.28 -1.58 0.65
C ALA A 47 -7.67 -1.10 -0.68
N HIS A 48 -8.42 -1.19 -1.77
CA HIS A 48 -8.01 -0.67 -3.07
C HIS A 48 -8.01 0.87 -3.12
N LEU A 49 -9.01 1.53 -2.52
CA LEU A 49 -9.00 2.99 -2.39
C LEU A 49 -7.75 3.47 -1.64
N PHE A 50 -7.34 2.74 -0.60
CA PHE A 50 -6.12 3.05 0.15
C PHE A 50 -4.84 2.85 -0.67
N GLU A 51 -4.78 1.86 -1.57
CA GLU A 51 -3.68 1.76 -2.52
C GLU A 51 -3.44 3.10 -3.24
N HIS A 52 -4.52 3.73 -3.71
CA HIS A 52 -4.46 5.04 -4.36
C HIS A 52 -4.15 6.18 -3.38
N LEU A 53 -4.80 6.22 -2.22
CA LEU A 53 -4.63 7.30 -1.24
C LEU A 53 -3.22 7.40 -0.68
N MET A 54 -2.51 6.27 -0.58
CA MET A 54 -1.14 6.23 -0.09
C MET A 54 -0.12 6.95 -0.99
N PHE A 55 -0.49 7.27 -2.23
CA PHE A 55 0.30 8.12 -3.14
C PHE A 55 -0.17 9.58 -3.18
N GLY A 56 -1.25 9.89 -2.50
CA GLY A 56 -1.89 11.22 -2.49
C GLY A 56 -1.26 12.23 -1.54
N GLY A 57 -0.10 11.90 -0.96
CA GLY A 57 0.61 12.74 0.00
C GLY A 57 0.41 12.30 1.46
N SER A 58 1.43 12.51 2.25
CA SER A 58 1.48 12.24 3.68
C SER A 58 1.54 13.56 4.48
N ILE A 59 1.65 13.45 5.81
CA ILE A 59 1.52 14.60 6.70
C ILE A 59 2.56 15.71 6.42
N ASN A 60 3.78 15.34 6.04
CA ASN A 60 4.86 16.29 5.76
C ASN A 60 5.27 16.31 4.28
N ILE A 61 4.81 15.35 3.47
CA ILE A 61 5.23 15.18 2.08
C ILE A 61 3.99 15.26 1.17
N PRO A 62 3.77 16.40 0.50
CA PRO A 62 2.55 16.60 -0.31
C PRO A 62 2.52 15.78 -1.60
N SER A 63 3.67 15.31 -2.08
CA SER A 63 3.78 14.47 -3.27
C SER A 63 4.81 13.37 -3.03
N TYR A 64 4.37 12.12 -3.13
CA TYR A 64 5.24 10.95 -2.98
C TYR A 64 6.18 10.78 -4.18
N ASP A 65 5.66 10.95 -5.38
CA ASP A 65 6.39 10.66 -6.62
C ASP A 65 7.48 11.70 -6.94
N GLU A 66 7.25 12.97 -6.63
CA GLU A 66 8.17 14.03 -7.02
C GLU A 66 9.59 13.86 -6.43
N PRO A 67 9.79 13.69 -5.12
CA PRO A 67 11.13 13.45 -4.57
C PRO A 67 11.72 12.10 -5.01
N LEU A 68 10.89 11.07 -5.21
CA LEU A 68 11.35 9.77 -5.67
C LEU A 68 11.92 9.83 -7.10
N GLN A 69 11.20 10.50 -8.01
CA GLN A 69 11.66 10.68 -9.39
C GLN A 69 12.94 11.54 -9.48
N LYS A 70 13.10 12.55 -8.62
CA LYS A 70 14.31 13.38 -8.57
C LYS A 70 15.57 12.58 -8.27
N VAL A 71 15.45 11.49 -7.54
CA VAL A 71 16.60 10.60 -7.22
C VAL A 71 16.67 9.38 -8.14
N GLY A 72 15.90 9.36 -9.23
CA GLY A 72 15.91 8.27 -10.21
C GLY A 72 15.18 7.02 -9.73
N GLY A 73 14.24 7.17 -8.81
CA GLY A 73 13.42 6.07 -8.31
C GLY A 73 12.10 5.91 -9.05
N GLU A 74 11.54 4.74 -8.91
CA GLU A 74 10.19 4.36 -9.37
C GLU A 74 9.45 3.60 -8.26
N ASN A 75 8.14 3.62 -8.30
CA ASN A 75 7.31 2.89 -7.34
C ASN A 75 6.14 2.20 -8.02
N ASN A 76 5.54 1.27 -7.29
CA ASN A 76 4.26 0.67 -7.65
C ASN A 76 3.59 0.09 -6.39
N ALA A 77 2.34 -0.34 -6.55
CA ALA A 77 1.60 -1.04 -5.51
C ALA A 77 0.64 -2.07 -6.10
N PHE A 78 0.14 -2.96 -5.27
CA PHE A 78 -1.00 -3.81 -5.59
C PHE A 78 -1.77 -4.18 -4.33
N THR A 79 -3.07 -4.39 -4.51
CA THR A 79 -3.97 -4.90 -3.47
C THR A 79 -4.66 -6.17 -3.97
N ASN A 80 -4.79 -7.13 -3.08
CA ASN A 80 -5.59 -8.33 -3.31
C ASN A 80 -6.57 -8.58 -2.15
N THR A 81 -7.08 -9.80 -2.03
CA THR A 81 -8.00 -10.15 -0.95
C THR A 81 -7.37 -10.15 0.43
N ASP A 82 -6.06 -10.34 0.54
CA ASP A 82 -5.37 -10.61 1.81
C ASP A 82 -4.38 -9.51 2.20
N ILE A 83 -3.72 -8.88 1.22
CA ILE A 83 -2.61 -7.95 1.46
C ILE A 83 -2.70 -6.72 0.55
N THR A 84 -2.10 -5.63 1.04
CA THR A 84 -1.76 -4.45 0.23
C THR A 84 -0.26 -4.24 0.31
N ASN A 85 0.39 -4.14 -0.84
CA ASN A 85 1.84 -4.11 -0.97
C ASN A 85 2.28 -2.87 -1.74
N TYR A 86 3.26 -2.16 -1.19
CA TYR A 86 3.89 -0.99 -1.79
C TYR A 86 5.37 -1.26 -1.96
N TYR A 87 5.94 -0.85 -3.08
CA TYR A 87 7.38 -0.98 -3.27
C TYR A 87 7.94 0.14 -4.13
N LEU A 88 9.17 0.45 -3.87
CA LEU A 88 9.96 1.39 -4.66
C LEU A 88 11.32 0.79 -4.99
N THR A 89 11.87 1.24 -6.10
CA THR A 89 13.23 0.92 -6.54
C THR A 89 13.97 2.22 -6.75
N VAL A 90 15.17 2.31 -6.20
CA VAL A 90 16.06 3.49 -6.34
C VAL A 90 17.49 3.04 -6.63
N PRO A 91 18.34 3.90 -7.21
CA PRO A 91 19.78 3.73 -7.09
C PRO A 91 20.18 3.56 -5.63
N ALA A 92 21.02 2.58 -5.31
CA ALA A 92 21.32 2.20 -3.92
C ALA A 92 21.86 3.39 -3.08
N ALA A 93 22.58 4.32 -3.70
CA ALA A 93 23.07 5.54 -3.04
C ALA A 93 21.94 6.46 -2.55
N ASN A 94 20.72 6.29 -3.04
CA ASN A 94 19.56 7.14 -2.73
C ASN A 94 18.50 6.45 -1.89
N ILE A 95 18.81 5.28 -1.28
CA ILE A 95 17.85 4.49 -0.49
C ILE A 95 17.28 5.28 0.70
N GLU A 96 18.00 6.24 1.24
CA GLU A 96 17.54 7.12 2.32
C GLU A 96 16.24 7.85 1.95
N THR A 97 16.10 8.29 0.69
CA THR A 97 14.86 8.89 0.19
C THR A 97 13.68 7.93 0.32
N GLY A 98 13.90 6.65 0.03
CA GLY A 98 12.87 5.62 0.18
C GLY A 98 12.42 5.47 1.64
N PHE A 99 13.36 5.42 2.58
CA PHE A 99 13.04 5.35 4.01
C PHE A 99 12.29 6.58 4.49
N TRP A 100 12.70 7.78 4.08
CA TRP A 100 12.02 9.02 4.40
C TRP A 100 10.56 9.04 3.91
N LEU A 101 10.32 8.62 2.66
CA LEU A 101 8.98 8.57 2.08
C LEU A 101 8.08 7.55 2.80
N GLU A 102 8.60 6.35 3.05
CA GLU A 102 7.82 5.28 3.71
C GLU A 102 7.52 5.59 5.17
N SER A 103 8.48 6.17 5.89
CA SER A 103 8.28 6.55 7.30
C SER A 103 7.20 7.61 7.45
N ASP A 104 7.20 8.64 6.59
CA ASP A 104 6.23 9.72 6.68
C ASP A 104 4.82 9.25 6.37
N ARG A 105 4.63 8.44 5.33
CA ARG A 105 3.29 7.91 5.03
C ARG A 105 2.83 6.85 6.01
N MET A 106 3.73 6.12 6.68
CA MET A 106 3.40 5.20 7.77
C MET A 106 2.98 5.96 9.03
N LEU A 107 3.53 7.15 9.26
CA LEU A 107 3.17 8.02 10.36
C LEU A 107 1.73 8.54 10.21
N SER A 108 1.41 9.13 9.08
CA SER A 108 0.06 9.60 8.74
C SER A 108 -0.05 10.05 7.29
N LEU A 109 -1.20 9.81 6.68
CA LEU A 109 -1.56 10.48 5.44
C LEU A 109 -1.97 11.94 5.70
N SER A 110 -1.98 12.75 4.65
CA SER A 110 -2.47 14.14 4.73
C SER A 110 -3.98 14.22 5.04
N PHE A 111 -4.74 13.18 4.67
CA PHE A 111 -6.22 13.13 4.74
C PHE A 111 -6.89 14.36 4.11
N ASP A 112 -6.28 14.92 3.07
CA ASP A 112 -6.84 16.04 2.33
C ASP A 112 -8.15 15.61 1.65
N PRO A 113 -9.28 16.30 1.91
CA PRO A 113 -10.56 16.00 1.27
C PRO A 113 -10.51 16.08 -0.28
N GLN A 114 -9.66 16.93 -0.84
CA GLN A 114 -9.50 17.04 -2.30
C GLN A 114 -8.82 15.80 -2.87
N VAL A 115 -7.80 15.28 -2.19
CA VAL A 115 -7.13 14.03 -2.56
C VAL A 115 -8.12 12.87 -2.50
N LEU A 116 -8.90 12.76 -1.42
CA LEU A 116 -9.93 11.74 -1.30
C LEU A 116 -10.94 11.81 -2.45
N GLU A 117 -11.41 13.01 -2.79
CA GLU A 117 -12.39 13.19 -3.88
C GLU A 117 -11.82 12.82 -5.25
N VAL A 118 -10.55 13.14 -5.52
CA VAL A 118 -9.87 12.76 -6.75
C VAL A 118 -9.71 11.24 -6.84
N GLN A 119 -9.17 10.60 -5.81
CA GLN A 119 -8.93 9.16 -5.80
C GLN A 119 -10.23 8.36 -5.83
N ARG A 120 -11.27 8.84 -5.15
CA ARG A 120 -12.63 8.27 -5.24
C ARG A 120 -13.10 8.20 -6.69
N LYS A 121 -12.98 9.29 -7.44
CA LYS A 121 -13.38 9.32 -8.87
C LYS A 121 -12.55 8.37 -9.72
N VAL A 122 -11.24 8.30 -9.48
CA VAL A 122 -10.35 7.38 -10.18
C VAL A 122 -10.78 5.93 -9.96
N VAL A 123 -10.97 5.51 -8.71
CA VAL A 123 -11.40 4.14 -8.37
C VAL A 123 -12.78 3.81 -8.94
N ILE A 124 -13.72 4.75 -8.91
CA ILE A 124 -15.05 4.58 -9.51
C ILE A 124 -14.96 4.37 -11.02
N GLU A 125 -14.16 5.18 -11.72
CA GLU A 125 -13.98 5.02 -13.17
C GLU A 125 -13.26 3.71 -13.51
N GLU A 126 -12.30 3.29 -12.70
CA GLU A 126 -11.65 1.98 -12.84
C GLU A 126 -12.66 0.83 -12.66
N PHE A 127 -13.53 0.92 -11.64
CA PHE A 127 -14.63 -0.04 -11.45
C PHE A 127 -15.48 -0.15 -12.70
N LYS A 128 -15.93 0.99 -13.24
CA LYS A 128 -16.75 1.02 -14.45
C LYS A 128 -16.01 0.43 -15.65
N GLN A 129 -14.77 0.84 -15.88
CA GLN A 129 -13.98 0.38 -17.03
C GLN A 129 -13.71 -1.12 -16.99
N ARG A 130 -13.27 -1.64 -15.82
CA ARG A 130 -12.85 -3.04 -15.70
C ARG A 130 -14.03 -4.01 -15.59
N TYR A 131 -15.11 -3.59 -14.93
CA TYR A 131 -16.19 -4.51 -14.54
C TYR A 131 -17.53 -4.26 -15.25
N LEU A 132 -17.83 -3.05 -15.66
CA LEU A 132 -19.14 -2.72 -16.24
C LEU A 132 -19.11 -2.46 -17.74
N ASN A 133 -18.04 -1.85 -18.26
CA ASN A 133 -17.99 -1.34 -19.64
C ASN A 133 -17.28 -2.30 -20.62
N GLN A 134 -17.00 -3.53 -20.21
CA GLN A 134 -16.38 -4.52 -21.11
C GLN A 134 -17.13 -5.86 -21.06
N PRO A 135 -17.13 -6.62 -22.16
CA PRO A 135 -17.72 -7.95 -22.19
C PRO A 135 -17.11 -8.86 -21.11
N TYR A 136 -17.98 -9.54 -20.37
CA TYR A 136 -17.60 -10.46 -19.26
C TYR A 136 -16.83 -9.79 -18.12
N GLY A 137 -16.76 -8.47 -18.03
CA GLY A 137 -16.07 -7.76 -16.95
C GLY A 137 -16.63 -8.08 -15.56
N ASP A 138 -17.94 -8.29 -15.46
CA ASP A 138 -18.65 -8.58 -14.21
C ASP A 138 -18.61 -10.06 -13.75
N VAL A 139 -17.91 -10.94 -14.47
CA VAL A 139 -17.84 -12.37 -14.13
C VAL A 139 -17.45 -12.59 -12.66
N TRP A 140 -16.39 -11.95 -12.20
CA TRP A 140 -15.91 -12.11 -10.83
C TRP A 140 -16.84 -11.47 -9.79
N LEU A 141 -17.51 -10.36 -10.12
CA LEU A 141 -18.51 -9.77 -9.22
C LEU A 141 -19.70 -10.72 -9.00
N ARG A 142 -20.05 -11.54 -9.99
CA ARG A 142 -21.14 -12.51 -9.92
C ARG A 142 -20.70 -13.85 -9.35
N LEU A 143 -19.52 -14.34 -9.71
CA LEU A 143 -19.04 -15.67 -9.34
C LEU A 143 -18.64 -15.74 -7.86
N ARG A 144 -17.99 -14.72 -7.32
CA ARG A 144 -17.51 -14.71 -5.93
C ARG A 144 -18.65 -14.92 -4.90
N PRO A 145 -19.80 -14.19 -4.96
CA PRO A 145 -20.90 -14.42 -4.02
C PRO A 145 -21.54 -15.80 -4.13
N LEU A 146 -21.45 -16.47 -5.29
CA LEU A 146 -21.92 -17.84 -5.46
C LEU A 146 -20.97 -18.86 -4.84
N THR A 147 -19.67 -18.55 -4.83
CA THR A 147 -18.62 -19.43 -4.28
C THR A 147 -18.50 -19.27 -2.76
N TYR A 148 -18.56 -18.04 -2.27
CA TYR A 148 -18.34 -17.69 -0.88
C TYR A 148 -19.60 -17.07 -0.27
N LEU A 149 -20.39 -17.87 0.44
CA LEU A 149 -21.68 -17.40 1.00
C LEU A 149 -21.53 -16.54 2.26
N LYS A 150 -20.44 -16.74 3.03
CA LYS A 150 -20.19 -16.03 4.30
C LYS A 150 -18.79 -15.46 4.41
N HIS A 151 -17.82 -16.04 3.70
CA HIS A 151 -16.43 -15.61 3.77
C HIS A 151 -16.26 -14.25 3.08
N PRO A 152 -15.41 -13.34 3.61
CA PRO A 152 -15.16 -12.00 2.99
C PRO A 152 -14.66 -12.05 1.55
N TYR A 153 -14.18 -13.19 1.05
CA TYR A 153 -13.82 -13.35 -0.36
C TYR A 153 -15.01 -13.25 -1.33
N GLN A 154 -16.23 -13.11 -0.82
CA GLN A 154 -17.44 -12.96 -1.63
C GLN A 154 -17.47 -11.67 -2.47
N TRP A 155 -16.68 -10.65 -2.15
CA TRP A 155 -16.55 -9.46 -2.98
C TRP A 155 -15.16 -9.32 -3.60
N ALA A 156 -15.10 -8.59 -4.71
CA ALA A 156 -13.85 -8.30 -5.41
C ALA A 156 -13.08 -7.19 -4.67
N THR A 157 -11.77 -7.13 -4.90
CA THR A 157 -10.88 -6.11 -4.33
C THR A 157 -11.31 -4.68 -4.69
N ILE A 158 -11.84 -4.47 -5.89
CA ILE A 158 -12.40 -3.17 -6.33
C ILE A 158 -13.66 -2.76 -5.53
N GLY A 159 -14.25 -3.68 -4.79
CA GLY A 159 -15.49 -3.49 -4.07
C GLY A 159 -16.67 -4.26 -4.68
N LYS A 160 -17.75 -4.31 -3.94
CA LYS A 160 -19.01 -4.96 -4.31
C LYS A 160 -19.91 -4.03 -5.12
N GLU A 161 -19.95 -2.78 -4.72
CA GLU A 161 -20.82 -1.74 -5.30
C GLU A 161 -20.09 -0.39 -5.34
N VAL A 162 -20.27 0.34 -6.41
CA VAL A 162 -19.71 1.71 -6.59
C VAL A 162 -20.11 2.63 -5.44
N SER A 163 -21.36 2.52 -4.97
CA SER A 163 -21.91 3.32 -3.88
C SER A 163 -21.11 3.24 -2.57
N HIS A 164 -20.41 2.12 -2.31
CA HIS A 164 -19.57 2.00 -1.13
C HIS A 164 -18.37 2.96 -1.17
N ILE A 165 -17.83 3.21 -2.35
CA ILE A 165 -16.74 4.18 -2.55
C ILE A 165 -17.28 5.59 -2.66
N GLU A 166 -18.43 5.80 -3.34
CA GLU A 166 -19.08 7.12 -3.46
C GLU A 166 -19.42 7.72 -2.08
N ASN A 167 -19.87 6.88 -1.15
CA ASN A 167 -20.30 7.29 0.18
C ASN A 167 -19.18 7.22 1.24
N ALA A 168 -17.92 6.92 0.86
CA ALA A 168 -16.81 6.91 1.80
C ALA A 168 -16.59 8.29 2.40
N THR A 169 -16.61 8.39 3.73
CA THR A 169 -16.38 9.64 4.46
C THR A 169 -14.92 9.80 4.86
N PRO A 170 -14.45 11.03 5.16
CA PRO A 170 -13.11 11.24 5.73
C PRO A 170 -12.88 10.46 7.03
N GLU A 171 -13.91 10.29 7.85
CA GLU A 171 -13.87 9.51 9.08
C GLU A 171 -13.63 8.03 8.77
N ASP A 172 -14.34 7.45 7.81
CA ASP A 172 -14.14 6.07 7.39
C ASP A 172 -12.71 5.81 6.91
N VAL A 173 -12.16 6.78 6.19
CA VAL A 173 -10.77 6.73 5.69
C VAL A 173 -9.78 6.76 6.86
N ARG A 174 -9.97 7.65 7.83
CA ARG A 174 -9.12 7.71 9.03
C ARG A 174 -9.19 6.43 9.85
N ASP A 175 -10.38 5.93 10.10
CA ASP A 175 -10.60 4.71 10.88
C ASP A 175 -9.93 3.50 10.24
N PHE A 176 -10.03 3.38 8.92
CA PHE A 176 -9.38 2.30 8.17
C PHE A 176 -7.86 2.41 8.23
N PHE A 177 -7.29 3.61 8.05
CA PHE A 177 -5.85 3.83 8.13
C PHE A 177 -5.31 3.43 9.50
N PHE A 178 -5.80 4.05 10.58
CA PHE A 178 -5.27 3.80 11.92
C PHE A 178 -5.52 2.38 12.42
N ARG A 179 -6.48 1.67 11.84
CA ARG A 179 -6.73 0.28 12.15
C ARG A 179 -5.74 -0.67 11.49
N PHE A 180 -5.32 -0.42 10.26
CA PHE A 180 -4.61 -1.40 9.45
C PHE A 180 -3.20 -0.98 9.01
N TYR A 181 -2.93 0.31 8.89
CA TYR A 181 -1.65 0.82 8.37
C TYR A 181 -0.67 1.19 9.49
N ALA A 182 -0.59 0.32 10.49
CA ALA A 182 0.34 0.47 11.60
C ALA A 182 1.61 -0.39 11.40
N PRO A 183 2.76 0.01 11.98
CA PRO A 183 4.02 -0.73 11.87
C PRO A 183 3.91 -2.21 12.28
N ASN A 184 3.18 -2.52 13.35
CA ASN A 184 2.97 -3.87 13.85
C ASN A 184 2.07 -4.75 12.96
N ASN A 185 1.44 -4.16 11.93
CA ASN A 185 0.67 -4.85 10.89
C ASN A 185 1.40 -4.84 9.54
N ALA A 186 2.71 -4.55 9.54
CA ALA A 186 3.52 -4.44 8.34
C ALA A 186 4.77 -5.32 8.39
N ILE A 187 5.26 -5.67 7.20
CA ILE A 187 6.57 -6.26 6.99
C ILE A 187 7.30 -5.38 5.98
N MET A 188 8.49 -4.91 6.36
CA MET A 188 9.37 -4.18 5.47
C MET A 188 10.46 -5.11 4.95
N VAL A 189 10.66 -5.12 3.64
CA VAL A 189 11.77 -5.85 2.99
C VAL A 189 12.66 -4.85 2.28
N VAL A 190 13.95 -4.89 2.57
CA VAL A 190 14.97 -4.09 1.87
C VAL A 190 15.93 -5.04 1.19
N ALA A 191 16.09 -4.88 -0.13
CA ALA A 191 16.95 -5.78 -0.90
C ALA A 191 17.80 -5.00 -1.90
N GLY A 192 19.01 -5.48 -2.18
CA GLY A 192 19.93 -4.90 -3.15
C GLY A 192 21.27 -4.49 -2.54
N ASN A 193 21.89 -3.48 -3.11
CA ASN A 193 23.21 -3.01 -2.65
C ASN A 193 23.09 -2.14 -1.38
N VAL A 194 22.71 -2.79 -0.32
CA VAL A 194 22.57 -2.25 1.04
C VAL A 194 23.16 -3.22 2.04
N THR A 195 23.53 -2.74 3.22
CA THR A 195 23.93 -3.60 4.34
C THR A 195 22.87 -3.55 5.45
N THR A 196 22.76 -4.60 6.22
CA THR A 196 21.86 -4.67 7.37
C THR A 196 22.12 -3.55 8.37
N GLU A 197 23.39 -3.20 8.60
CA GLU A 197 23.77 -2.11 9.50
C GLU A 197 23.33 -0.73 8.96
N GLN A 198 23.46 -0.51 7.66
CA GLN A 198 22.92 0.71 7.01
C GLN A 198 21.41 0.81 7.18
N VAL A 199 20.69 -0.28 6.92
CA VAL A 199 19.23 -0.35 7.07
C VAL A 199 18.81 -0.08 8.51
N LYS A 200 19.45 -0.71 9.50
CA LYS A 200 19.18 -0.47 10.93
C LYS A 200 19.38 0.99 11.31
N LYS A 201 20.47 1.61 10.85
CA LYS A 201 20.75 3.02 11.10
C LYS A 201 19.65 3.91 10.53
N LEU A 202 19.31 3.76 9.25
CA LEU A 202 18.30 4.57 8.57
C LEU A 202 16.92 4.43 9.22
N ILE A 203 16.51 3.21 9.57
CA ILE A 203 15.23 2.99 10.24
C ILE A 203 15.18 3.68 11.62
N THR A 204 16.26 3.60 12.41
CA THR A 204 16.30 4.26 13.73
C THR A 204 16.27 5.78 13.65
N GLU A 205 16.72 6.36 12.53
CA GLU A 205 16.73 7.81 12.33
C GLU A 205 15.37 8.36 11.85
N VAL A 206 14.51 7.54 11.23
CA VAL A 206 13.28 8.02 10.57
C VAL A 206 11.98 7.31 10.99
N LEU A 207 12.02 6.16 11.66
CA LEU A 207 10.89 5.36 12.15
C LEU A 207 10.94 5.15 13.68
#